data_54942aa2fcca4d31cbf6203ce42cfec2
#
_entry.id   54942aa2fcca4d31cbf6203ce42cfec2
#
_cell.length_a   1.000
_cell.length_b   1.000
_cell.length_c   1.000
_cell.angle_alpha   90.00
_cell.angle_beta   90.00
_cell.angle_gamma   90.00
#
_symmetry.space_group_name_H-M   'P 1'
#
loop_
_entity.id
_entity.type
_entity.pdbx_description
1 polymer ?
#
loop_
_entity_poly.entity_id
_entity_poly.type
_entity_poly.pdbx_seq_one_letter_code
_entity_poly.pdbx_strand_id
1 'polypeptide(L)'
;TGFGSWSAQAQGQSDHFVLPPGKAIYQPKEFAGQDWYSDTSRYSYRRMSCTDNLAIFREKGFGNDLAAPPDLEGHPMAVDLENLKYQLERFYLFYRDSLKFVKPGSQSEKYRMMAMIQYSLEGTAYGGDYDQVIGAFWATPNRLQDKRLNAVAHELGHSFQLQSIADGEGVAWGGNGIFEMGAQWMLWQVNPHWIDDETYHWDAFKKNTHKAFLHTENIYRSPYILEYWSERQGLPFIGELFRQGKKGEDPVMTYKRMQNLSQEQFNDEMFDAYQHLINFDYKRVFSITRPWANSFPDFRTCLEEKKDGWYQVRKAWCPENYGFNA
;
A
#
# COMPACT_ATOMS: atom_id res chain seq x y z
N THR A 1 -0.99 -75.34 -22.61
CA THR A 1 -1.60 -74.62 -21.50
C THR A 1 -0.57 -73.69 -20.90
N GLY A 2 -0.57 -72.45 -21.40
CA GLY A 2 0.32 -71.39 -20.88
C GLY A 2 -0.56 -70.16 -20.48
N PHE A 3 -0.59 -69.88 -19.23
CA PHE A 3 -1.23 -68.67 -18.72
C PHE A 3 -0.24 -67.47 -18.85
N GLY A 4 -0.53 -66.58 -19.77
CA GLY A 4 0.15 -65.26 -19.83
C GLY A 4 -0.44 -64.31 -18.80
N SER A 5 0.41 -63.85 -17.88
CA SER A 5 0.09 -62.78 -16.94
C SER A 5 0.18 -61.41 -17.64
N TRP A 6 -0.93 -60.75 -17.79
CA TRP A 6 -0.97 -59.35 -18.21
C TRP A 6 -0.68 -58.47 -16.98
N SER A 7 0.50 -57.92 -16.93
CA SER A 7 0.78 -56.83 -16.01
C SER A 7 0.22 -55.55 -16.59
N ALA A 8 -0.83 -55.04 -15.99
CA ALA A 8 -1.32 -53.69 -16.27
C ALA A 8 -0.28 -52.71 -15.78
N GLN A 9 0.47 -52.08 -16.70
CA GLN A 9 1.21 -50.86 -16.41
C GLN A 9 0.18 -49.75 -16.14
N ALA A 10 0.11 -49.33 -14.90
CA ALA A 10 -0.55 -48.07 -14.55
C ALA A 10 0.25 -46.95 -15.22
N GLN A 11 -0.26 -46.49 -16.38
CA GLN A 11 0.17 -45.21 -16.94
C GLN A 11 -0.24 -44.11 -15.94
N GLY A 12 0.73 -43.60 -15.20
CA GLY A 12 0.54 -42.41 -14.43
C GLY A 12 0.11 -41.26 -15.37
N GLN A 13 -1.14 -40.86 -15.27
CA GLN A 13 -1.55 -39.58 -15.81
C GLN A 13 -0.69 -38.52 -15.12
N SER A 14 0.27 -37.96 -15.86
CA SER A 14 0.91 -36.74 -15.47
C SER A 14 -0.19 -35.67 -15.43
N ASP A 15 -0.57 -35.25 -14.21
CA ASP A 15 -1.44 -34.12 -14.03
C ASP A 15 -0.77 -32.93 -14.72
N HIS A 16 -1.16 -32.63 -15.93
CA HIS A 16 -0.72 -31.45 -16.65
C HIS A 16 -1.36 -30.25 -15.99
N PHE A 17 -0.65 -29.69 -14.99
CA PHE A 17 -1.02 -28.40 -14.41
C PHE A 17 -0.86 -27.34 -15.49
N VAL A 18 -1.96 -26.71 -15.89
CA VAL A 18 -1.97 -25.61 -16.86
C VAL A 18 -2.04 -24.29 -16.12
N LEU A 19 -1.08 -23.40 -16.39
CA LEU A 19 -1.12 -22.05 -15.85
C LEU A 19 -2.35 -21.30 -16.38
N PRO A 20 -2.97 -20.44 -15.55
CA PRO A 20 -4.11 -19.62 -15.98
C PRO A 20 -3.73 -18.77 -17.20
N PRO A 21 -4.63 -18.61 -18.19
CA PRO A 21 -4.39 -17.76 -19.35
C PRO A 21 -4.27 -16.29 -18.95
N GLY A 22 -3.77 -15.45 -19.86
CA GLY A 22 -3.60 -14.04 -19.66
C GLY A 22 -2.15 -13.67 -19.30
N LYS A 23 -1.96 -12.74 -18.35
CA LYS A 23 -0.61 -12.30 -17.97
C LYS A 23 0.24 -13.45 -17.45
N ALA A 24 1.51 -13.44 -17.80
CA ALA A 24 2.50 -14.41 -17.31
C ALA A 24 2.75 -14.26 -15.79
N ILE A 25 3.39 -15.27 -15.22
CA ILE A 25 3.85 -15.28 -13.85
C ILE A 25 5.37 -15.19 -13.85
N TYR A 26 5.89 -14.16 -13.20
CA TYR A 26 7.33 -13.98 -13.09
C TYR A 26 7.94 -15.03 -12.15
N GLN A 27 9.11 -15.53 -12.48
CA GLN A 27 9.87 -16.42 -11.60
C GLN A 27 11.05 -15.63 -10.99
N PRO A 28 10.96 -15.23 -9.72
CA PRO A 28 11.99 -14.44 -9.07
C PRO A 28 13.33 -15.15 -9.01
N LYS A 29 14.42 -14.41 -9.15
CA LYS A 29 15.81 -14.94 -9.13
C LYS A 29 16.16 -15.62 -7.81
N GLU A 30 15.60 -15.16 -6.69
CA GLU A 30 15.80 -15.81 -5.39
C GLU A 30 15.32 -17.28 -5.35
N PHE A 31 14.41 -17.66 -6.25
CA PHE A 31 13.92 -19.03 -6.40
C PHE A 31 14.52 -19.74 -7.63
N ALA A 32 15.67 -19.28 -8.13
CA ALA A 32 16.33 -19.89 -9.27
C ALA A 32 16.63 -21.37 -8.97
N GLY A 33 16.27 -22.25 -9.93
CA GLY A 33 16.43 -23.69 -9.78
C GLY A 33 15.35 -24.41 -8.99
N GLN A 34 14.35 -23.67 -8.44
CA GLN A 34 13.16 -24.27 -7.81
C GLN A 34 12.27 -24.92 -8.88
N ASP A 35 11.73 -26.09 -8.57
CA ASP A 35 10.63 -26.69 -9.35
C ASP A 35 9.30 -26.07 -8.91
N TRP A 36 8.76 -25.18 -9.73
CA TRP A 36 7.50 -24.49 -9.46
C TRP A 36 6.25 -25.39 -9.50
N TYR A 37 6.39 -26.62 -10.00
CA TYR A 37 5.29 -27.62 -10.04
C TYR A 37 5.34 -28.61 -8.87
N SER A 38 6.42 -28.60 -8.09
CA SER A 38 6.60 -29.50 -6.95
C SER A 38 5.87 -29.01 -5.72
N ASP A 39 5.17 -29.92 -5.04
CA ASP A 39 4.56 -29.64 -3.72
C ASP A 39 5.59 -29.37 -2.62
N THR A 40 6.87 -29.79 -2.83
CA THR A 40 7.92 -29.62 -1.87
C THR A 40 8.58 -28.25 -1.91
N SER A 41 8.37 -27.49 -2.99
CA SER A 41 8.92 -26.15 -3.13
C SER A 41 8.24 -25.17 -2.17
N ARG A 42 8.99 -24.15 -1.70
CA ARG A 42 8.47 -23.15 -0.79
C ARG A 42 7.19 -22.50 -1.31
N TYR A 43 7.24 -22.06 -2.57
CA TYR A 43 6.07 -21.59 -3.33
C TYR A 43 5.92 -22.48 -4.57
N SER A 44 4.68 -22.81 -4.90
CA SER A 44 4.37 -23.73 -6.02
C SER A 44 3.12 -23.24 -6.73
N TYR A 45 3.05 -23.45 -8.04
CA TYR A 45 1.84 -23.22 -8.81
C TYR A 45 0.64 -24.03 -8.30
N ARG A 46 0.89 -25.16 -7.62
CA ARG A 46 -0.17 -25.98 -7.00
C ARG A 46 -0.83 -25.31 -5.79
N ARG A 47 -0.17 -24.35 -5.18
CA ARG A 47 -0.69 -23.52 -4.08
C ARG A 47 -0.88 -22.05 -4.49
N MET A 48 -1.05 -21.81 -5.77
CA MET A 48 -1.29 -20.50 -6.33
C MET A 48 -2.75 -20.33 -6.73
N SER A 49 -3.26 -19.13 -6.55
CA SER A 49 -4.53 -18.68 -7.12
C SER A 49 -4.30 -17.38 -7.87
N CYS A 50 -5.02 -17.17 -8.97
CA CYS A 50 -4.84 -15.97 -9.79
C CYS A 50 -6.15 -15.17 -9.88
N THR A 51 -5.98 -13.87 -10.00
CA THR A 51 -6.93 -12.97 -10.68
C THR A 51 -6.36 -12.62 -12.06
N ASP A 52 -7.00 -11.74 -12.79
CA ASP A 52 -6.44 -11.26 -14.07
C ASP A 52 -5.08 -10.56 -13.89
N ASN A 53 -4.90 -9.86 -12.76
CA ASN A 53 -3.75 -8.98 -12.53
C ASN A 53 -2.81 -9.43 -11.40
N LEU A 54 -3.20 -10.42 -10.59
CA LEU A 54 -2.37 -10.89 -9.46
C LEU A 54 -2.21 -12.40 -9.46
N ALA A 55 -1.04 -12.86 -8.99
CA ALA A 55 -0.74 -14.24 -8.65
C ALA A 55 -0.55 -14.33 -7.13
N ILE A 56 -1.42 -15.08 -6.45
CA ILE A 56 -1.45 -15.23 -5.00
C ILE A 56 -0.86 -16.59 -4.67
N PHE A 57 0.34 -16.59 -4.10
CA PHE A 57 1.05 -17.78 -3.67
C PHE A 57 0.88 -17.99 -2.18
N ARG A 58 0.70 -19.24 -1.78
CA ARG A 58 0.72 -19.67 -0.37
C ARG A 58 1.92 -20.56 -0.12
N GLU A 59 2.63 -20.25 0.93
CA GLU A 59 3.85 -20.96 1.31
C GLU A 59 3.55 -22.44 1.63
N LYS A 60 4.56 -23.28 1.53
CA LYS A 60 4.45 -24.75 1.72
C LYS A 60 3.74 -25.15 3.02
N GLY A 61 3.92 -24.40 4.10
CA GLY A 61 3.28 -24.68 5.40
C GLY A 61 1.77 -24.75 5.38
N PHE A 62 1.10 -24.09 4.41
CA PHE A 62 -0.35 -24.19 4.25
C PHE A 62 -0.84 -25.57 3.79
N GLY A 63 0.05 -26.44 3.29
CA GLY A 63 -0.31 -27.74 2.74
C GLY A 63 -1.11 -27.63 1.45
N ASN A 64 -1.65 -28.78 1.00
CA ASN A 64 -2.40 -28.87 -0.24
C ASN A 64 -3.91 -28.68 -0.06
N ASP A 65 -4.43 -28.86 1.14
CA ASP A 65 -5.81 -28.51 1.48
C ASP A 65 -5.88 -27.03 1.89
N LEU A 66 -6.22 -26.20 0.92
CA LEU A 66 -6.23 -24.75 1.09
C LEU A 66 -7.47 -24.24 1.82
N ALA A 67 -8.50 -25.08 1.98
CA ALA A 67 -9.70 -24.76 2.75
C ALA A 67 -9.47 -24.97 4.24
N ALA A 68 -8.60 -25.90 4.59
CA ALA A 68 -8.30 -26.27 5.98
C ALA A 68 -6.78 -26.45 6.19
N PRO A 69 -6.00 -25.34 6.11
CA PRO A 69 -4.57 -25.40 6.38
C PRO A 69 -4.32 -25.83 7.84
N PRO A 70 -3.20 -26.51 8.12
CA PRO A 70 -2.85 -26.84 9.49
C PRO A 70 -2.68 -25.57 10.34
N ASP A 71 -3.01 -25.67 11.63
CA ASP A 71 -2.70 -24.62 12.59
C ASP A 71 -1.19 -24.50 12.80
N LEU A 72 -0.72 -23.31 13.09
CA LEU A 72 0.65 -23.06 13.50
C LEU A 72 0.68 -22.68 14.98
N GLU A 73 1.33 -23.48 15.80
CA GLU A 73 1.41 -23.28 17.26
C GLU A 73 0.04 -23.04 17.92
N GLY A 74 -0.99 -23.76 17.44
CA GLY A 74 -2.36 -23.63 17.91
C GLY A 74 -3.15 -22.43 17.39
N HIS A 75 -2.56 -21.65 16.47
CA HIS A 75 -3.24 -20.53 15.83
C HIS A 75 -3.77 -20.91 14.44
N PRO A 76 -5.05 -20.59 14.12
CA PRO A 76 -5.61 -20.81 12.80
C PRO A 76 -4.85 -20.03 11.72
N MET A 77 -4.53 -20.71 10.63
CA MET A 77 -3.81 -20.13 9.50
C MET A 77 -4.70 -19.94 8.26
N ALA A 78 -6.00 -20.10 8.41
CA ALA A 78 -6.96 -19.92 7.32
C ALA A 78 -6.98 -18.47 6.81
N VAL A 79 -7.14 -18.33 5.50
CA VAL A 79 -7.28 -17.05 4.81
C VAL A 79 -8.54 -17.12 3.95
N ASP A 80 -9.38 -16.09 4.01
CA ASP A 80 -10.52 -15.94 3.09
C ASP A 80 -9.99 -15.56 1.71
N LEU A 81 -9.70 -16.59 0.91
CA LEU A 81 -9.08 -16.43 -0.39
C LEU A 81 -9.99 -15.70 -1.39
N GLU A 82 -11.30 -15.94 -1.34
CA GLU A 82 -12.24 -15.30 -2.26
C GLU A 82 -12.34 -13.79 -1.98
N ASN A 83 -12.40 -13.42 -0.70
CA ASN A 83 -12.33 -12.00 -0.33
C ASN A 83 -10.99 -11.39 -0.72
N LEU A 84 -9.88 -12.08 -0.49
CA LEU A 84 -8.54 -11.60 -0.86
C LEU A 84 -8.43 -11.35 -2.37
N LYS A 85 -8.88 -12.28 -3.20
CA LYS A 85 -8.91 -12.13 -4.66
C LYS A 85 -9.76 -10.94 -5.10
N TYR A 86 -10.97 -10.84 -4.55
CA TYR A 86 -11.90 -9.76 -4.87
C TYR A 86 -11.32 -8.38 -4.53
N GLN A 87 -10.82 -8.22 -3.30
CA GLN A 87 -10.29 -6.94 -2.85
C GLN A 87 -9.01 -6.56 -3.60
N LEU A 88 -8.09 -7.50 -3.79
CA LEU A 88 -6.85 -7.26 -4.52
C LEU A 88 -7.10 -6.80 -5.96
N GLU A 89 -8.02 -7.46 -6.68
CA GLU A 89 -8.35 -7.06 -8.04
C GLU A 89 -8.99 -5.67 -8.07
N ARG A 90 -9.89 -5.37 -7.12
CA ARG A 90 -10.49 -4.04 -6.96
C ARG A 90 -9.45 -2.95 -6.70
N PHE A 91 -8.51 -3.20 -5.81
CA PHE A 91 -7.42 -2.26 -5.50
C PHE A 91 -6.51 -2.07 -6.72
N TYR A 92 -6.11 -3.16 -7.35
CA TYR A 92 -5.25 -3.12 -8.53
C TYR A 92 -5.86 -2.27 -9.66
N LEU A 93 -7.10 -2.54 -10.00
CA LEU A 93 -7.80 -1.80 -11.06
C LEU A 93 -7.90 -0.31 -10.73
N PHE A 94 -8.19 0.03 -9.49
CA PHE A 94 -8.26 1.43 -9.08
C PHE A 94 -6.89 2.12 -9.16
N TYR A 95 -5.83 1.47 -8.67
CA TYR A 95 -4.47 2.03 -8.70
C TYR A 95 -3.93 2.18 -10.12
N ARG A 96 -4.26 1.25 -11.01
CA ARG A 96 -3.89 1.32 -12.43
C ARG A 96 -4.72 2.35 -13.18
N ASP A 97 -6.05 2.27 -13.10
CA ASP A 97 -6.96 2.95 -14.02
C ASP A 97 -7.36 4.34 -13.54
N SER A 98 -7.59 4.53 -12.25
CA SER A 98 -8.02 5.79 -11.65
C SER A 98 -6.83 6.62 -11.18
N LEU A 99 -5.91 6.02 -10.41
CA LEU A 99 -4.73 6.71 -9.90
C LEU A 99 -3.59 6.79 -10.92
N LYS A 100 -3.61 5.92 -11.94
CA LYS A 100 -2.59 5.85 -13.00
C LYS A 100 -1.16 5.82 -12.47
N PHE A 101 -0.94 5.00 -11.42
CA PHE A 101 0.38 4.87 -10.81
C PHE A 101 1.41 4.24 -11.75
N VAL A 102 0.98 3.42 -12.69
CA VAL A 102 1.82 2.89 -13.77
C VAL A 102 1.33 3.41 -15.12
N LYS A 103 2.25 3.54 -16.06
CA LYS A 103 1.96 3.97 -17.43
C LYS A 103 1.69 2.79 -18.35
N PRO A 104 1.04 2.99 -19.50
CA PRO A 104 1.02 2.01 -20.58
C PRO A 104 2.43 1.56 -20.95
N GLY A 105 2.60 0.25 -21.18
CA GLY A 105 3.91 -0.37 -21.41
C GLY A 105 4.63 -0.85 -20.16
N SER A 106 4.03 -0.68 -18.97
CA SER A 106 4.54 -1.25 -17.72
C SER A 106 4.74 -2.75 -17.82
N GLN A 107 5.77 -3.28 -17.13
CA GLN A 107 5.96 -4.73 -16.96
C GLN A 107 4.74 -5.41 -16.30
N SER A 108 3.93 -4.67 -15.56
CA SER A 108 2.67 -5.14 -14.98
C SER A 108 1.58 -5.43 -16.02
N GLU A 109 1.74 -5.04 -17.28
CA GLU A 109 0.89 -5.50 -18.39
C GLU A 109 1.27 -6.92 -18.85
N LYS A 110 2.54 -7.27 -18.73
CA LYS A 110 3.07 -8.59 -19.13
C LYS A 110 2.96 -9.62 -18.01
N TYR A 111 3.23 -9.22 -16.78
CA TYR A 111 3.24 -10.09 -15.61
C TYR A 111 2.14 -9.71 -14.62
N ARG A 112 1.61 -10.72 -13.91
CA ARG A 112 0.81 -10.51 -12.72
C ARG A 112 1.69 -10.01 -11.59
N MET A 113 1.23 -9.02 -10.83
CA MET A 113 1.86 -8.70 -9.54
C MET A 113 1.73 -9.88 -8.58
N MET A 114 2.65 -10.03 -7.66
CA MET A 114 2.75 -11.23 -6.83
C MET A 114 2.38 -10.94 -5.39
N ALA A 115 1.43 -11.70 -4.86
CA ALA A 115 1.04 -11.71 -3.46
C ALA A 115 1.59 -12.99 -2.81
N MET A 116 2.52 -12.84 -1.86
CA MET A 116 3.23 -13.96 -1.23
C MET A 116 2.72 -14.14 0.19
N ILE A 117 1.86 -15.13 0.41
CA ILE A 117 1.30 -15.41 1.72
C ILE A 117 2.21 -16.36 2.47
N GLN A 118 2.78 -15.86 3.55
CA GLN A 118 3.76 -16.57 4.38
C GLN A 118 3.05 -17.35 5.48
N TYR A 119 3.51 -18.59 5.72
CA TYR A 119 3.03 -19.42 6.81
C TYR A 119 3.80 -19.08 8.09
N SER A 120 3.40 -17.98 8.75
CA SER A 120 4.08 -17.39 9.90
C SER A 120 3.12 -16.63 10.80
N LEU A 121 3.48 -16.52 12.08
CA LEU A 121 2.76 -15.74 13.11
C LEU A 121 3.37 -14.34 13.33
N GLU A 122 4.39 -13.97 12.59
CA GLU A 122 5.14 -12.71 12.81
C GLU A 122 4.29 -11.44 12.64
N GLY A 123 3.14 -11.52 12.00
CA GLY A 123 2.26 -10.37 11.81
C GLY A 123 2.81 -9.36 10.80
N THR A 124 3.68 -9.79 9.92
CA THR A 124 4.33 -8.97 8.94
C THR A 124 3.44 -8.72 7.73
N ALA A 125 3.45 -7.48 7.23
CA ALA A 125 3.03 -7.15 5.88
C ALA A 125 4.01 -6.12 5.34
N TYR A 126 4.45 -6.28 4.10
CA TYR A 126 5.31 -5.30 3.41
C TYR A 126 5.16 -5.40 1.89
N GLY A 127 5.22 -4.26 1.22
CA GLY A 127 5.19 -4.16 -0.23
C GLY A 127 6.57 -3.92 -0.82
N GLY A 128 6.75 -4.37 -2.05
CA GLY A 128 8.02 -4.30 -2.74
C GLY A 128 7.92 -4.69 -4.21
N ASP A 129 9.00 -5.24 -4.71
CA ASP A 129 9.08 -5.83 -6.05
C ASP A 129 9.97 -7.08 -6.03
N TYR A 130 9.88 -7.85 -7.10
CA TYR A 130 10.86 -8.86 -7.43
C TYR A 130 11.77 -8.40 -8.56
N ASP A 131 13.07 -8.40 -8.27
CA ASP A 131 14.18 -8.19 -9.22
C ASP A 131 14.08 -6.87 -10.03
N GLN A 132 13.35 -5.87 -9.54
CA GLN A 132 13.02 -4.65 -10.27
C GLN A 132 12.30 -4.95 -11.61
N VAL A 133 11.44 -5.95 -11.60
CA VAL A 133 10.64 -6.36 -12.76
C VAL A 133 9.15 -6.22 -12.45
N ILE A 134 8.68 -6.82 -11.35
CA ILE A 134 7.26 -6.87 -11.04
C ILE A 134 6.99 -6.57 -9.56
N GLY A 135 6.02 -5.72 -9.33
CA GLY A 135 5.53 -5.41 -7.98
C GLY A 135 5.07 -6.66 -7.24
N ALA A 136 5.36 -6.72 -5.96
CA ALA A 136 4.99 -7.81 -5.09
C ALA A 136 4.71 -7.30 -3.67
N PHE A 137 3.96 -8.07 -2.90
CA PHE A 137 3.87 -7.87 -1.46
C PHE A 137 3.87 -9.21 -0.72
N TRP A 138 4.22 -9.15 0.55
CA TRP A 138 4.27 -10.29 1.46
C TRP A 138 3.36 -10.03 2.65
N ALA A 139 2.59 -11.02 3.06
CA ALA A 139 1.72 -10.91 4.22
C ALA A 139 1.56 -12.25 4.93
N THR A 140 1.34 -12.19 6.25
CA THR A 140 0.99 -13.34 7.08
C THR A 140 -0.53 -13.40 7.31
N PRO A 141 -1.13 -14.56 7.62
CA PRO A 141 -2.57 -14.71 7.78
C PRO A 141 -3.23 -13.74 8.76
N ASN A 142 -2.55 -13.38 9.83
CA ASN A 142 -3.09 -12.44 10.83
C ASN A 142 -3.23 -10.98 10.31
N ARG A 143 -2.65 -10.67 9.15
CA ARG A 143 -2.84 -9.40 8.44
C ARG A 143 -3.94 -9.44 7.37
N LEU A 144 -4.59 -10.60 7.21
CA LEU A 144 -5.55 -10.87 6.15
C LEU A 144 -6.95 -11.19 6.70
N GLN A 145 -7.20 -10.92 7.98
CA GLN A 145 -8.45 -11.30 8.65
C GLN A 145 -9.56 -10.25 8.55
N ASP A 146 -9.21 -8.97 8.37
CA ASP A 146 -10.23 -7.95 8.20
C ASP A 146 -10.83 -7.99 6.77
N LYS A 147 -12.13 -7.73 6.66
CA LYS A 147 -12.83 -7.84 5.37
C LYS A 147 -12.44 -6.76 4.36
N ARG A 148 -11.97 -5.60 4.82
CA ARG A 148 -11.57 -4.49 3.95
C ARG A 148 -10.13 -4.60 3.51
N LEU A 149 -9.32 -5.42 4.19
CA LEU A 149 -7.91 -5.65 3.89
C LEU A 149 -7.10 -4.35 3.79
N ASN A 150 -7.23 -3.48 4.78
CA ASN A 150 -6.55 -2.18 4.78
C ASN A 150 -5.02 -2.34 4.65
N ALA A 151 -4.41 -3.24 5.42
CA ALA A 151 -2.98 -3.50 5.31
C ALA A 151 -2.58 -3.94 3.89
N VAL A 152 -3.37 -4.80 3.26
CA VAL A 152 -3.10 -5.28 1.89
C VAL A 152 -3.22 -4.14 0.87
N ALA A 153 -4.21 -3.25 1.02
CA ALA A 153 -4.34 -2.07 0.17
C ALA A 153 -3.10 -1.17 0.26
N HIS A 154 -2.57 -0.98 1.47
CA HIS A 154 -1.33 -0.25 1.72
C HIS A 154 -0.12 -0.91 1.04
N GLU A 155 0.08 -2.21 1.27
CA GLU A 155 1.24 -2.94 0.72
C GLU A 155 1.18 -3.07 -0.82
N LEU A 156 -0.01 -3.24 -1.38
CA LEU A 156 -0.17 -3.17 -2.83
C LEU A 156 0.15 -1.76 -3.36
N GLY A 157 -0.12 -0.72 -2.58
CA GLY A 157 0.32 0.65 -2.87
C GLY A 157 1.83 0.73 -3.06
N HIS A 158 2.61 0.17 -2.15
CA HIS A 158 4.06 0.07 -2.30
C HIS A 158 4.48 -0.73 -3.54
N SER A 159 3.77 -1.82 -3.85
CA SER A 159 4.04 -2.61 -5.05
C SER A 159 3.90 -1.77 -6.33
N PHE A 160 2.90 -0.87 -6.38
CA PHE A 160 2.73 0.06 -7.49
C PHE A 160 3.78 1.17 -7.54
N GLN A 161 4.18 1.71 -6.38
CA GLN A 161 5.26 2.70 -6.30
C GLN A 161 6.57 2.11 -6.84
N LEU A 162 6.92 0.89 -6.41
CA LEU A 162 8.14 0.22 -6.87
C LEU A 162 8.02 -0.30 -8.30
N GLN A 163 6.81 -0.64 -8.77
CA GLN A 163 6.59 -0.95 -10.18
C GLN A 163 6.92 0.23 -11.09
N SER A 164 6.55 1.45 -10.70
CA SER A 164 6.93 2.66 -11.47
C SER A 164 8.45 2.79 -11.58
N ILE A 165 9.18 2.51 -10.51
CA ILE A 165 10.66 2.51 -10.52
C ILE A 165 11.20 1.39 -11.41
N ALA A 166 10.65 0.18 -11.30
CA ALA A 166 11.04 -0.98 -12.10
C ALA A 166 10.81 -0.73 -13.61
N ASP A 167 9.80 0.04 -13.95
CA ASP A 167 9.49 0.45 -15.33
C ASP A 167 10.41 1.58 -15.84
N GLY A 168 11.39 2.03 -15.04
CA GLY A 168 12.31 3.10 -15.40
C GLY A 168 11.74 4.51 -15.25
N GLU A 169 10.56 4.62 -14.61
CA GLU A 169 9.92 5.89 -14.29
C GLU A 169 10.26 6.25 -12.83
N GLY A 170 10.79 7.37 -12.56
CA GLY A 170 10.77 7.67 -11.33
C GLY A 170 11.61 7.99 -10.25
N VAL A 171 11.12 7.76 -9.16
CA VAL A 171 11.40 8.39 -7.89
C VAL A 171 12.88 8.37 -7.54
N ALA A 172 13.51 9.50 -7.63
CA ALA A 172 14.89 9.69 -7.20
C ALA A 172 15.01 10.39 -5.83
N TRP A 173 13.90 10.45 -5.06
CA TRP A 173 13.91 11.04 -3.71
C TRP A 173 14.65 10.15 -2.72
N GLY A 174 15.39 10.75 -1.81
CA GLY A 174 15.92 10.05 -0.65
C GLY A 174 14.84 9.91 0.43
N GLY A 175 14.94 8.81 1.21
CA GLY A 175 14.03 8.55 2.34
C GLY A 175 12.68 7.94 1.97
N ASN A 176 11.98 7.42 2.97
CA ASN A 176 10.78 6.58 2.82
C ASN A 176 9.48 7.24 3.30
N GLY A 177 9.54 8.42 3.93
CA GLY A 177 8.34 9.05 4.49
C GLY A 177 7.22 9.23 3.49
N ILE A 178 7.52 9.72 2.29
CA ILE A 178 6.52 9.91 1.23
C ILE A 178 6.00 8.59 0.65
N PHE A 179 6.79 7.53 0.66
CA PHE A 179 6.33 6.21 0.21
C PHE A 179 5.24 5.69 1.14
N GLU A 180 5.45 5.78 2.46
CA GLU A 180 4.47 5.37 3.46
C GLU A 180 3.20 6.23 3.36
N MET A 181 3.36 7.54 3.31
CA MET A 181 2.25 8.47 3.17
C MET A 181 1.47 8.24 1.86
N GLY A 182 2.17 7.97 0.77
CA GLY A 182 1.57 7.64 -0.52
C GLY A 182 0.77 6.34 -0.48
N ALA A 183 1.29 5.29 0.16
CA ALA A 183 0.59 4.03 0.34
C ALA A 183 -0.65 4.19 1.24
N GLN A 184 -0.57 4.99 2.31
CA GLN A 184 -1.73 5.34 3.14
C GLN A 184 -2.78 6.14 2.35
N TRP A 185 -2.35 7.07 1.51
CA TRP A 185 -3.28 7.79 0.64
C TRP A 185 -3.96 6.85 -0.36
N MET A 186 -3.23 5.91 -0.97
CA MET A 186 -3.77 4.91 -1.89
C MET A 186 -4.79 4.00 -1.18
N LEU A 187 -4.47 3.52 0.01
CA LEU A 187 -5.39 2.80 0.88
C LEU A 187 -6.68 3.60 1.10
N TRP A 188 -6.56 4.87 1.48
CA TRP A 188 -7.72 5.73 1.74
C TRP A 188 -8.61 5.94 0.50
N GLN A 189 -8.01 5.92 -0.71
CA GLN A 189 -8.76 6.00 -1.97
C GLN A 189 -9.70 4.80 -2.17
N VAL A 190 -9.24 3.60 -1.88
CA VAL A 190 -10.01 2.36 -2.09
C VAL A 190 -10.87 1.97 -0.90
N ASN A 191 -10.49 2.37 0.30
CA ASN A 191 -11.21 2.14 1.55
C ASN A 191 -11.46 3.48 2.26
N PRO A 192 -12.46 4.26 1.82
CA PRO A 192 -12.67 5.61 2.35
C PRO A 192 -13.03 5.65 3.85
N HIS A 193 -13.48 4.53 4.43
CA HIS A 193 -13.68 4.38 5.87
C HIS A 193 -12.41 4.05 6.66
N TRP A 194 -11.23 4.12 6.03
CA TRP A 194 -9.95 3.87 6.71
C TRP A 194 -9.83 4.62 8.05
N ILE A 195 -10.25 5.89 8.10
CA ILE A 195 -10.14 6.71 9.33
C ILE A 195 -11.05 6.17 10.45
N ASP A 196 -12.20 5.58 10.11
CA ASP A 196 -13.10 4.94 11.07
C ASP A 196 -12.53 3.59 11.54
N ASP A 197 -11.96 2.81 10.63
CA ASP A 197 -11.40 1.48 10.91
C ASP A 197 -10.13 1.59 11.77
N GLU A 198 -9.32 2.61 11.54
CA GLU A 198 -7.99 2.79 12.14
C GLU A 198 -7.89 4.17 12.84
N THR A 199 -8.88 4.49 13.67
CA THR A 199 -9.02 5.76 14.39
C THR A 199 -7.75 6.18 15.14
N TYR A 200 -6.93 5.23 15.58
CA TYR A 200 -5.67 5.48 16.27
C TYR A 200 -4.68 6.32 15.43
N HIS A 201 -4.75 6.26 14.11
CA HIS A 201 -3.94 7.13 13.23
C HIS A 201 -4.36 8.59 13.38
N TRP A 202 -5.66 8.85 13.37
CA TRP A 202 -6.20 10.20 13.58
C TRP A 202 -5.89 10.74 14.98
N ASP A 203 -6.10 9.92 16.01
CA ASP A 203 -5.83 10.29 17.39
C ASP A 203 -4.37 10.62 17.65
N ALA A 204 -3.46 9.91 16.98
CA ALA A 204 -2.05 10.20 17.07
C ALA A 204 -1.65 11.44 16.25
N PHE A 205 -2.23 11.62 15.06
CA PHE A 205 -1.96 12.80 14.22
C PHE A 205 -2.37 14.09 14.92
N LYS A 206 -3.54 14.15 15.55
CA LYS A 206 -4.00 15.32 16.31
C LYS A 206 -3.00 15.83 17.34
N LYS A 207 -2.18 14.94 17.90
CA LYS A 207 -1.15 15.25 18.88
C LYS A 207 0.18 15.71 18.25
N ASN A 208 0.34 15.52 16.95
CA ASN A 208 1.59 15.71 16.23
C ASN A 208 1.47 16.68 15.04
N THR A 209 0.43 17.51 15.00
CA THR A 209 0.21 18.47 13.91
C THR A 209 1.32 19.50 13.77
N HIS A 210 1.99 19.85 14.87
CA HIS A 210 3.13 20.77 14.88
C HIS A 210 4.38 20.18 14.21
N LYS A 211 4.47 18.87 14.06
CA LYS A 211 5.55 18.22 13.32
C LYS A 211 5.29 18.29 11.81
N ALA A 212 6.35 18.30 11.02
CA ALA A 212 6.25 18.26 9.56
C ALA A 212 5.38 17.09 9.09
N PHE A 213 4.67 17.25 7.97
CA PHE A 213 3.83 16.16 7.45
C PHE A 213 4.64 14.90 7.06
N LEU A 214 5.92 15.06 6.68
CA LEU A 214 6.84 13.94 6.42
C LEU A 214 7.68 13.52 7.64
N HIS A 215 7.38 14.06 8.83
CA HIS A 215 8.01 13.58 10.05
C HIS A 215 7.65 12.12 10.32
N THR A 216 8.58 11.32 10.86
CA THR A 216 8.39 9.88 11.11
C THR A 216 7.15 9.55 11.93
N GLU A 217 6.72 10.45 12.82
CA GLU A 217 5.48 10.31 13.58
C GLU A 217 4.21 10.49 12.72
N ASN A 218 4.31 11.12 11.56
CA ASN A 218 3.16 11.48 10.73
C ASN A 218 3.04 10.68 9.43
N ILE A 219 4.09 10.02 8.97
CA ILE A 219 4.11 9.38 7.64
C ILE A 219 3.00 8.36 7.40
N TYR A 220 2.57 7.62 8.43
CA TYR A 220 1.44 6.69 8.36
C TYR A 220 0.09 7.34 8.72
N ARG A 221 0.08 8.59 9.19
CA ARG A 221 -1.06 9.20 9.87
C ARG A 221 -1.63 10.41 9.15
N SER A 222 -0.87 10.97 8.19
CA SER A 222 -1.14 12.27 7.58
C SER A 222 -1.16 12.25 6.04
N PRO A 223 -2.03 11.44 5.39
CA PRO A 223 -2.14 11.44 3.93
C PRO A 223 -2.91 12.65 3.39
N TYR A 224 -3.30 13.58 4.23
CA TYR A 224 -4.25 14.65 3.92
C TYR A 224 -3.73 15.66 2.91
N ILE A 225 -2.44 15.96 2.93
CA ILE A 225 -1.84 16.86 1.92
C ILE A 225 -1.91 16.23 0.51
N LEU A 226 -1.76 14.92 0.40
CA LEU A 226 -1.88 14.23 -0.87
C LEU A 226 -3.33 14.24 -1.38
N GLU A 227 -4.32 14.14 -0.47
CA GLU A 227 -5.72 14.29 -0.84
C GLU A 227 -6.00 15.71 -1.34
N TYR A 228 -5.52 16.73 -0.65
CA TYR A 228 -5.65 18.11 -1.06
C TYR A 228 -5.06 18.36 -2.45
N TRP A 229 -3.85 17.88 -2.70
CA TRP A 229 -3.22 18.01 -4.03
C TRP A 229 -4.00 17.25 -5.10
N SER A 230 -4.49 16.05 -4.79
CA SER A 230 -5.27 15.25 -5.76
C SER A 230 -6.63 15.88 -6.08
N GLU A 231 -7.29 16.53 -5.13
CA GLU A 231 -8.52 17.26 -5.41
C GLU A 231 -8.32 18.47 -6.34
N ARG A 232 -7.18 19.14 -6.23
CA ARG A 232 -6.83 20.31 -7.06
C ARG A 232 -6.35 19.90 -8.45
N GLN A 233 -5.56 18.84 -8.55
CA GLN A 233 -4.84 18.45 -9.76
C GLN A 233 -5.46 17.23 -10.47
N GLY A 234 -6.35 16.52 -9.80
CA GLY A 234 -6.96 15.27 -10.27
C GLY A 234 -6.32 14.04 -9.66
N LEU A 235 -7.06 12.94 -9.62
CA LEU A 235 -6.63 11.68 -9.01
C LEU A 235 -5.30 11.13 -9.56
N PRO A 236 -4.97 11.24 -10.87
CA PRO A 236 -3.70 10.74 -11.39
C PRO A 236 -2.47 11.52 -10.92
N PHE A 237 -2.67 12.71 -10.33
CA PHE A 237 -1.57 13.62 -10.01
C PHE A 237 -0.54 13.03 -9.06
N ILE A 238 -0.96 12.27 -8.04
CA ILE A 238 -0.02 11.71 -7.07
C ILE A 238 0.91 10.67 -7.74
N GLY A 239 0.36 9.81 -8.60
CA GLY A 239 1.20 8.90 -9.41
C GLY A 239 2.19 9.66 -10.30
N GLU A 240 1.76 10.76 -10.89
CA GLU A 240 2.64 11.63 -11.68
C GLU A 240 3.72 12.29 -10.82
N LEU A 241 3.37 12.77 -9.63
CA LEU A 241 4.34 13.34 -8.68
C LEU A 241 5.46 12.33 -8.37
N PHE A 242 5.13 11.08 -8.09
CA PHE A 242 6.11 10.01 -7.87
C PHE A 242 7.00 9.79 -9.09
N ARG A 243 6.44 9.77 -10.30
CA ARG A 243 7.21 9.59 -11.54
C ARG A 243 8.11 10.77 -11.90
N GLN A 244 7.76 11.98 -11.47
CA GLN A 244 8.48 13.21 -11.80
C GLN A 244 9.59 13.58 -10.80
N GLY A 245 9.74 12.83 -9.71
CA GLY A 245 10.80 13.06 -8.73
C GLY A 245 12.19 12.98 -9.35
N LYS A 246 13.03 13.98 -9.09
CA LYS A 246 14.41 14.07 -9.59
C LYS A 246 15.41 13.87 -8.46
N LYS A 247 16.58 13.38 -8.81
CA LYS A 247 17.70 13.25 -7.84
C LYS A 247 18.03 14.62 -7.22
N GLY A 248 18.07 14.65 -5.90
CA GLY A 248 18.35 15.88 -5.14
C GLY A 248 17.11 16.73 -4.82
N GLU A 249 15.94 16.33 -5.33
CA GLU A 249 14.66 16.90 -4.89
C GLU A 249 14.08 16.12 -3.71
N ASP A 250 13.20 16.75 -2.99
CA ASP A 250 12.22 16.12 -2.12
C ASP A 250 10.81 16.23 -2.75
N PRO A 251 9.76 15.62 -2.17
CA PRO A 251 8.41 15.70 -2.73
C PRO A 251 7.87 17.13 -2.85
N VAL A 252 8.21 18.02 -1.92
CA VAL A 252 7.80 19.44 -1.95
C VAL A 252 8.48 20.17 -3.11
N MET A 253 9.79 19.96 -3.27
CA MET A 253 10.54 20.55 -4.39
C MET A 253 9.99 20.09 -5.74
N THR A 254 9.70 18.80 -5.87
CA THR A 254 9.08 18.24 -7.08
C THR A 254 7.72 18.86 -7.35
N TYR A 255 6.85 18.92 -6.32
CA TYR A 255 5.52 19.54 -6.43
C TYR A 255 5.61 20.99 -6.86
N LYS A 256 6.44 21.79 -6.20
CA LYS A 256 6.65 23.22 -6.55
C LYS A 256 7.12 23.38 -7.99
N ARG A 257 8.06 22.55 -8.43
CA ARG A 257 8.55 22.56 -9.81
C ARG A 257 7.45 22.19 -10.81
N MET A 258 6.69 21.15 -10.55
CA MET A 258 5.60 20.72 -11.43
C MET A 258 4.49 21.77 -11.56
N GLN A 259 4.20 22.49 -10.49
CA GLN A 259 3.17 23.53 -10.44
C GLN A 259 3.72 24.94 -10.71
N ASN A 260 5.04 25.08 -10.93
CA ASN A 260 5.71 26.37 -11.10
C ASN A 260 5.42 27.38 -9.98
N LEU A 261 5.49 26.92 -8.72
CA LEU A 261 5.19 27.72 -7.54
C LEU A 261 6.44 28.37 -6.95
N SER A 262 6.33 29.66 -6.58
CA SER A 262 7.27 30.29 -5.66
C SER A 262 7.11 29.72 -4.25
N GLN A 263 8.05 30.03 -3.36
CA GLN A 263 7.94 29.63 -1.95
C GLN A 263 6.73 30.27 -1.27
N GLU A 264 6.45 31.53 -1.57
CA GLU A 264 5.30 32.26 -1.03
C GLU A 264 3.97 31.61 -1.48
N GLN A 265 3.83 31.35 -2.76
CA GLN A 265 2.65 30.68 -3.30
C GLN A 265 2.44 29.29 -2.70
N PHE A 266 3.53 28.55 -2.48
CA PHE A 266 3.44 27.25 -1.82
C PHE A 266 3.02 27.37 -0.34
N ASN A 267 3.51 28.39 0.37
CA ASN A 267 3.09 28.65 1.76
C ASN A 267 1.60 28.97 1.84
N ASP A 268 1.09 29.80 0.91
CA ASP A 268 -0.34 30.11 0.82
C ASP A 268 -1.16 28.87 0.56
N GLU A 269 -0.69 28.01 -0.33
CA GLU A 269 -1.36 26.73 -0.65
C GLU A 269 -1.35 25.77 0.56
N MET A 270 -0.26 25.70 1.32
CA MET A 270 -0.20 24.91 2.54
C MET A 270 -1.15 25.42 3.62
N PHE A 271 -1.30 26.74 3.73
CA PHE A 271 -2.27 27.35 4.65
C PHE A 271 -3.71 26.98 4.27
N ASP A 272 -4.04 27.06 2.99
CA ASP A 272 -5.35 26.61 2.47
C ASP A 272 -5.59 25.11 2.73
N ALA A 273 -4.56 24.27 2.51
CA ALA A 273 -4.63 22.84 2.78
C ALA A 273 -4.96 22.52 4.24
N TYR A 274 -4.40 23.28 5.18
CA TYR A 274 -4.69 23.09 6.61
C TYR A 274 -6.08 23.58 7.00
N GLN A 275 -6.62 24.61 6.36
CA GLN A 275 -8.01 25.01 6.54
C GLN A 275 -8.96 23.89 6.11
N HIS A 276 -8.70 23.25 4.96
CA HIS A 276 -9.44 22.07 4.51
C HIS A 276 -9.33 20.91 5.50
N LEU A 277 -8.13 20.65 6.02
CA LEU A 277 -7.91 19.57 6.99
C LEU A 277 -8.66 19.81 8.31
N ILE A 278 -8.65 21.03 8.85
CA ILE A 278 -9.36 21.35 10.08
C ILE A 278 -10.86 21.13 9.94
N ASN A 279 -11.42 21.50 8.80
CA ASN A 279 -12.84 21.33 8.51
C ASN A 279 -13.19 19.93 7.96
N PHE A 280 -12.21 19.13 7.61
CA PHE A 280 -12.36 17.85 6.93
C PHE A 280 -13.30 17.93 5.70
N ASP A 281 -13.18 19.00 4.92
CA ASP A 281 -14.08 19.27 3.80
C ASP A 281 -13.55 18.76 2.45
N TYR A 282 -12.90 17.61 2.47
CA TYR A 282 -12.47 16.90 1.25
C TYR A 282 -13.68 16.33 0.51
N LYS A 283 -13.89 16.79 -0.71
CA LYS A 283 -15.11 16.52 -1.51
C LYS A 283 -15.40 15.03 -1.68
N ARG A 284 -14.37 14.25 -1.97
CA ARG A 284 -14.50 12.83 -2.28
C ARG A 284 -14.98 12.00 -1.08
N VAL A 285 -14.61 12.39 0.12
CA VAL A 285 -14.90 11.65 1.37
C VAL A 285 -15.73 12.43 2.37
N PHE A 286 -16.26 13.56 1.97
CA PHE A 286 -16.93 14.51 2.86
C PHE A 286 -17.99 13.88 3.77
N SER A 287 -18.85 13.02 3.23
CA SER A 287 -19.89 12.36 4.02
C SER A 287 -19.34 11.42 5.11
N ILE A 288 -18.15 10.87 4.90
CA ILE A 288 -17.48 9.94 5.84
C ILE A 288 -16.68 10.73 6.86
N THR A 289 -15.95 11.74 6.41
CA THR A 289 -15.00 12.47 7.27
C THR A 289 -15.64 13.62 8.07
N ARG A 290 -16.84 14.05 7.71
CA ARG A 290 -17.53 15.13 8.41
C ARG A 290 -17.61 14.97 9.93
N PRO A 291 -17.83 13.77 10.50
CA PRO A 291 -17.82 13.59 11.96
C PRO A 291 -16.49 13.94 12.63
N TRP A 292 -15.40 13.95 11.90
CA TRP A 292 -14.06 14.27 12.40
C TRP A 292 -13.70 15.75 12.30
N ALA A 293 -14.54 16.56 11.64
CA ALA A 293 -14.34 18.00 11.52
C ALA A 293 -14.27 18.68 12.90
N ASN A 294 -13.37 19.64 13.04
CA ASN A 294 -13.18 20.42 14.27
C ASN A 294 -12.88 19.58 15.54
N SER A 295 -12.35 18.38 15.37
CA SER A 295 -12.00 17.47 16.48
C SER A 295 -10.57 17.64 16.99
N PHE A 296 -9.86 18.68 16.59
CA PHE A 296 -8.52 19.00 17.08
C PHE A 296 -8.56 19.41 18.56
N PRO A 297 -7.49 19.09 19.33
CA PRO A 297 -7.35 19.59 20.70
C PRO A 297 -7.34 21.11 20.75
N ASP A 298 -7.78 21.68 21.86
CA ASP A 298 -7.69 23.12 22.08
C ASP A 298 -6.22 23.56 22.10
N PHE A 299 -5.82 24.28 21.08
CA PHE A 299 -4.45 24.77 20.92
C PHE A 299 -3.99 25.67 22.09
N ARG A 300 -4.88 26.32 22.81
CA ARG A 300 -4.53 27.16 23.97
C ARG A 300 -3.72 26.40 25.03
N THR A 301 -3.88 25.08 25.11
CA THR A 301 -3.08 24.24 26.01
C THR A 301 -1.59 24.22 25.65
N CYS A 302 -1.24 24.59 24.43
CA CYS A 302 0.12 24.66 23.91
C CYS A 302 0.78 26.03 24.13
N LEU A 303 0.03 26.97 24.72
CA LEU A 303 0.49 28.35 24.97
C LEU A 303 1.00 28.51 26.40
N GLU A 304 1.93 29.43 26.55
CA GLU A 304 2.45 29.92 27.83
C GLU A 304 2.14 31.41 27.92
N GLU A 305 1.42 31.84 28.97
CA GLU A 305 1.15 33.24 29.20
C GLU A 305 2.44 33.99 29.59
N LYS A 306 2.66 35.11 28.96
CA LYS A 306 3.75 36.05 29.21
C LYS A 306 3.20 37.34 29.78
N LYS A 307 4.07 38.29 30.08
CA LYS A 307 3.67 39.61 30.58
C LYS A 307 2.83 40.35 29.52
N ASP A 308 1.97 41.21 30.00
CA ASP A 308 1.18 42.16 29.18
C ASP A 308 0.15 41.50 28.22
N GLY A 309 -0.36 40.29 28.59
CA GLY A 309 -1.38 39.61 27.82
C GLY A 309 -0.87 38.89 26.54
N TRP A 310 0.44 38.79 26.40
CA TRP A 310 1.06 37.99 25.33
C TRP A 310 1.10 36.52 25.68
N TYR A 311 0.94 35.68 24.65
CA TYR A 311 1.08 34.25 24.74
C TYR A 311 2.19 33.79 23.82
N GLN A 312 2.98 32.85 24.29
CA GLN A 312 4.05 32.20 23.51
C GLN A 312 3.75 30.71 23.34
N VAL A 313 3.96 30.20 22.12
CA VAL A 313 3.91 28.76 21.89
C VAL A 313 5.03 28.10 22.70
N ARG A 314 4.70 27.11 23.51
CA ARG A 314 5.71 26.33 24.27
C ARG A 314 6.66 25.67 23.28
N LYS A 315 7.94 25.61 23.63
CA LYS A 315 9.00 25.10 22.76
C LYS A 315 8.66 23.71 22.15
N ALA A 316 8.04 22.82 22.93
CA ALA A 316 7.66 21.48 22.49
C ALA A 316 6.58 21.47 21.38
N TRP A 317 5.88 22.60 21.18
CA TRP A 317 4.77 22.74 20.24
C TRP A 317 5.07 23.77 19.15
N CYS A 318 6.29 24.26 19.07
CA CYS A 318 6.68 25.12 17.95
C CYS A 318 6.60 24.33 16.65
N PRO A 319 5.85 24.82 15.64
CA PRO A 319 5.74 24.12 14.39
C PRO A 319 7.07 23.93 13.69
N GLU A 320 7.32 22.71 13.21
CA GLU A 320 8.35 22.43 12.23
C GLU A 320 7.95 22.99 10.85
N ASN A 321 8.83 22.94 9.87
CA ASN A 321 8.48 23.35 8.51
C ASN A 321 7.24 22.57 8.03
N TYR A 322 6.18 23.31 7.69
CA TYR A 322 4.86 22.76 7.30
C TYR A 322 4.16 21.94 8.39
N GLY A 323 4.55 22.10 9.66
CA GLY A 323 3.70 21.76 10.79
C GLY A 323 2.74 22.91 11.10
N PHE A 324 1.67 22.64 11.83
CA PHE A 324 0.69 23.64 12.23
C PHE A 324 0.13 23.37 13.62
N ASN A 325 -0.49 24.38 14.18
CA ASN A 325 -1.28 24.29 15.40
C ASN A 325 -2.70 24.73 15.08
N ALA A 326 -3.68 23.88 15.40
CA ALA A 326 -5.11 24.12 15.13
C ALA A 326 -5.84 24.64 16.37
#